data_3c70fb2cfd60bfa2e0791a46f99dd575
#
_entry.id   3c70fb2cfd60bfa2e0791a46f99dd575
#
_cell.length_a   1.000
_cell.length_b   1.000
_cell.length_c   1.000
_cell.angle_alpha   90.00
_cell.angle_beta   90.00
_cell.angle_gamma   90.00
#
_symmetry.space_group_name_H-M   'P 1'
#
loop_
_entity.id
_entity.type
_entity.pdbx_description
1 polymer ?
#
loop_
_entity_poly.entity_id
_entity_poly.type
_entity_poly.pdbx_seq_one_letter_code
_entity_poly.pdbx_strand_id
1 'polypeptide(L)'
;YVLYAAWKKYGDARYLEHAKSAIAALDSQKESRFYEILLPMGIYTAARLNAEQSQSYDIDKMLAWVFDGCTSPTGRTGWGITCGRWGDYDISGLQGSVIDGGGFAFLMNSIDMAMPLVPMVKYQPQYATAIGKWMLNNANSCRLFFPDQIPDKNQLLPGMQDYTNSIIAYEGLKYEDDYYDKSKKDIHPLALGDGPKWNEKNPPESMFSVYSTSAVGILGAIVDTTDVEGILRLDCNATDFYSDKKYQEYLCYN
;
A
#
# COMPACT_ATOMS: atom_id res chain seq x y z
N TYR A 1 7.90 7.86 12.33
CA TYR A 1 7.60 6.51 12.83
C TYR A 1 8.74 5.96 13.70
N VAL A 2 9.96 5.76 13.15
CA VAL A 2 11.07 5.11 13.86
C VAL A 2 11.41 5.80 15.19
N LEU A 3 11.44 7.13 15.22
CA LEU A 3 11.70 7.89 16.45
C LEU A 3 10.60 7.68 17.49
N TYR A 4 9.34 7.63 17.07
CA TYR A 4 8.23 7.36 17.99
C TYR A 4 8.30 5.94 18.55
N ALA A 5 8.59 4.95 17.71
CA ALA A 5 8.81 3.57 18.14
C ALA A 5 10.00 3.46 19.11
N ALA A 6 11.09 4.18 18.85
CA ALA A 6 12.26 4.23 19.75
C ALA A 6 11.89 4.81 21.12
N TRP A 7 11.10 5.89 21.15
CA TRP A 7 10.61 6.43 22.42
C TRP A 7 9.75 5.42 23.17
N LYS A 8 8.80 4.76 22.51
CA LYS A 8 7.95 3.73 23.14
C LYS A 8 8.77 2.57 23.68
N LYS A 9 9.87 2.22 23.04
CA LYS A 9 10.75 1.12 23.46
C LYS A 9 11.72 1.50 24.57
N TYR A 10 12.34 2.67 24.49
CA TYR A 10 13.46 3.05 25.35
C TYR A 10 13.12 4.12 26.39
N GLY A 11 11.98 4.82 26.26
CA GLY A 11 11.53 5.84 27.19
C GLY A 11 12.30 7.17 27.12
N ASP A 12 13.26 7.34 26.21
CA ASP A 12 14.05 8.56 26.08
C ASP A 12 13.22 9.67 25.42
N ALA A 13 12.97 10.74 26.17
CA ALA A 13 12.15 11.87 25.75
C ALA A 13 12.68 12.56 24.49
N ARG A 14 13.98 12.50 24.21
CA ARG A 14 14.56 13.08 22.98
C ARG A 14 13.96 12.48 21.73
N TYR A 15 13.69 11.17 21.71
CA TYR A 15 13.04 10.52 20.58
C TYR A 15 11.62 11.02 20.37
N LEU A 16 10.86 11.26 21.43
CA LEU A 16 9.52 11.80 21.34
C LEU A 16 9.52 13.23 20.76
N GLU A 17 10.40 14.09 21.25
CA GLU A 17 10.49 15.47 20.77
C GLU A 17 10.91 15.52 19.30
N HIS A 18 11.83 14.69 18.87
CA HIS A 18 12.19 14.59 17.45
C HIS A 18 11.06 13.98 16.59
N ALA A 19 10.30 13.03 17.11
CA ALA A 19 9.13 12.50 16.42
C ALA A 19 8.06 13.58 16.22
N LYS A 20 7.75 14.36 17.25
CA LYS A 20 6.82 15.50 17.16
C LYS A 20 7.30 16.54 16.16
N SER A 21 8.58 16.90 16.20
CA SER A 21 9.18 17.86 15.25
C SER A 21 9.08 17.36 13.81
N ALA A 22 9.34 16.07 13.56
CA ALA A 22 9.24 15.48 12.22
C ALA A 22 7.81 15.49 11.69
N ILE A 23 6.83 15.15 12.54
CA ILE A 23 5.41 15.18 12.14
C ILE A 23 4.92 16.63 11.98
N ALA A 24 5.33 17.56 12.81
CA ALA A 24 5.02 18.97 12.62
C ALA A 24 5.57 19.51 11.27
N ALA A 25 6.77 19.09 10.88
CA ALA A 25 7.33 19.42 9.59
C ALA A 25 6.53 18.82 8.43
N LEU A 26 6.05 17.58 8.55
CA LEU A 26 5.14 16.95 7.58
C LEU A 26 3.80 17.71 7.53
N ASP A 27 3.23 18.01 8.67
CA ASP A 27 1.95 18.71 8.77
C ASP A 27 1.99 20.13 8.21
N SER A 28 3.14 20.79 8.29
CA SER A 28 3.34 22.13 7.71
C SER A 28 3.42 22.15 6.18
N GLN A 29 3.52 20.99 5.52
CA GLN A 29 3.61 20.92 4.06
C GLN A 29 2.30 21.39 3.42
N LYS A 30 2.43 22.11 2.30
CA LYS A 30 1.30 22.60 1.51
C LYS A 30 0.93 21.68 0.35
N GLU A 31 1.87 20.81 -0.03
CA GLU A 31 1.72 19.86 -1.12
C GLU A 31 2.08 18.47 -0.66
N SER A 32 1.47 17.47 -1.29
CA SER A 32 1.70 16.06 -0.98
C SER A 32 3.18 15.68 -1.14
N ARG A 33 3.67 14.95 -0.14
CA ARG A 33 4.96 14.27 -0.15
C ARG A 33 4.77 12.76 -0.27
N PHE A 34 3.65 12.33 -0.83
CA PHE A 34 3.36 10.92 -0.99
C PHE A 34 4.39 10.24 -1.88
N TYR A 35 5.07 9.28 -1.30
CA TYR A 35 6.00 8.39 -1.97
C TYR A 35 6.01 7.07 -1.20
N GLU A 36 5.64 5.99 -1.87
CA GLU A 36 5.56 4.66 -1.29
C GLU A 36 4.83 4.63 0.07
N ILE A 37 5.44 4.03 1.09
CA ILE A 37 4.88 3.87 2.44
C ILE A 37 5.17 5.06 3.38
N LEU A 38 6.00 6.02 2.96
CA LEU A 38 6.52 7.05 3.88
C LEU A 38 5.42 7.94 4.45
N LEU A 39 4.49 8.40 3.60
CA LEU A 39 3.36 9.22 4.07
C LEU A 39 2.39 8.41 4.93
N PRO A 40 1.94 7.20 4.56
CA PRO A 40 1.15 6.33 5.44
C PRO A 40 1.76 6.11 6.83
N MET A 41 3.06 5.90 6.93
CA MET A 41 3.77 5.80 8.21
C MET A 41 3.76 7.12 9.00
N GLY A 42 3.83 8.24 8.30
CA GLY A 42 3.66 9.58 8.89
C GLY A 42 2.25 9.76 9.47
N ILE A 43 1.22 9.39 8.73
CA ILE A 43 -0.19 9.47 9.15
C ILE A 43 -0.43 8.66 10.42
N TYR A 44 -0.01 7.40 10.43
CA TYR A 44 -0.13 6.56 11.62
C TYR A 44 0.57 7.17 12.83
N THR A 45 1.78 7.73 12.64
CA THR A 45 2.52 8.36 13.72
C THR A 45 1.81 9.63 14.21
N ALA A 46 1.28 10.44 13.29
CA ALA A 46 0.50 11.64 13.61
C ALA A 46 -0.76 11.28 14.40
N ALA A 47 -1.51 10.26 13.97
CA ALA A 47 -2.71 9.78 14.64
C ALA A 47 -2.41 9.34 16.08
N ARG A 48 -1.33 8.61 16.30
CA ARG A 48 -0.89 8.21 17.63
C ARG A 48 -0.47 9.40 18.50
N LEU A 49 0.29 10.33 17.92
CA LEU A 49 0.69 11.55 18.65
C LEU A 49 -0.53 12.40 19.02
N ASN A 50 -1.55 12.48 18.16
CA ASN A 50 -2.80 13.15 18.48
C ASN A 50 -3.49 12.48 19.67
N ALA A 51 -3.63 11.16 19.64
CA ALA A 51 -4.34 10.40 20.67
C ALA A 51 -3.53 10.27 21.99
N GLU A 52 -2.23 9.96 21.89
CA GLU A 52 -1.41 9.61 23.06
C GLU A 52 -0.64 10.81 23.65
N GLN A 53 -0.44 11.88 22.88
CA GLN A 53 0.41 13.03 23.26
C GLN A 53 -0.30 14.37 23.09
N SER A 54 -1.63 14.38 22.97
CA SER A 54 -2.47 15.58 22.87
C SER A 54 -2.01 16.56 21.79
N GLN A 55 -1.56 16.02 20.64
CA GLN A 55 -1.27 16.82 19.45
C GLN A 55 -2.54 16.98 18.60
N SER A 56 -2.48 17.83 17.57
CA SER A 56 -3.61 18.14 16.68
C SER A 56 -3.16 18.25 15.22
N TYR A 57 -2.37 17.27 14.75
CA TYR A 57 -1.95 17.21 13.35
C TYR A 57 -3.14 16.91 12.44
N ASP A 58 -3.12 17.47 11.24
CA ASP A 58 -4.21 17.40 10.25
C ASP A 58 -4.18 16.04 9.52
N ILE A 59 -4.90 15.07 10.06
CA ILE A 59 -5.01 13.72 9.49
C ILE A 59 -5.83 13.72 8.21
N ASP A 60 -6.89 14.55 8.12
CA ASP A 60 -7.73 14.67 6.92
C ASP A 60 -6.90 15.05 5.70
N LYS A 61 -6.09 16.09 5.83
CA LYS A 61 -5.20 16.55 4.77
C LYS A 61 -4.23 15.46 4.31
N MET A 62 -3.60 14.77 5.26
CA MET A 62 -2.62 13.74 4.95
C MET A 62 -3.28 12.52 4.28
N LEU A 63 -4.47 12.10 4.73
CA LEU A 63 -5.23 11.03 4.11
C LEU A 63 -5.72 11.41 2.70
N ALA A 64 -6.16 12.66 2.50
CA ALA A 64 -6.52 13.15 1.17
C ALA A 64 -5.33 13.06 0.19
N TRP A 65 -4.11 13.30 0.64
CA TRP A 65 -2.93 13.11 -0.19
C TRP A 65 -2.68 11.66 -0.60
N VAL A 66 -3.11 10.69 0.20
CA VAL A 66 -3.01 9.27 -0.11
C VAL A 66 -4.17 8.82 -1.00
N PHE A 67 -5.40 9.11 -0.61
CA PHE A 67 -6.60 8.57 -1.26
C PHE A 67 -7.08 9.40 -2.45
N ASP A 68 -6.93 10.72 -2.39
CA ASP A 68 -7.36 11.65 -3.44
C ASP A 68 -6.18 12.29 -4.17
N GLY A 69 -4.97 11.78 -3.96
CA GLY A 69 -3.72 12.40 -4.41
C GLY A 69 -3.70 12.75 -5.90
N CYS A 70 -4.31 11.92 -6.76
CA CYS A 70 -4.39 12.17 -8.20
C CYS A 70 -5.34 13.33 -8.57
N THR A 71 -6.31 13.65 -7.72
CA THR A 71 -7.36 14.65 -7.97
C THR A 71 -7.27 15.85 -7.04
N SER A 72 -6.58 15.73 -5.92
CA SER A 72 -6.37 16.82 -4.98
C SER A 72 -5.53 17.94 -5.60
N PRO A 73 -5.92 19.21 -5.47
CA PRO A 73 -5.13 20.34 -5.96
C PRO A 73 -3.72 20.43 -5.37
N THR A 74 -3.53 19.87 -4.17
CA THR A 74 -2.25 19.85 -3.46
C THR A 74 -1.64 18.44 -3.43
N GLY A 75 -2.28 17.48 -4.11
CA GLY A 75 -1.80 16.12 -4.24
C GLY A 75 -0.60 16.02 -5.20
N ARG A 76 0.15 14.94 -5.09
CA ARG A 76 1.16 14.61 -6.07
C ARG A 76 0.49 13.93 -7.26
N THR A 77 0.54 14.57 -8.42
CA THR A 77 -0.12 14.07 -9.63
C THR A 77 0.27 12.61 -9.89
N GLY A 78 -0.75 11.75 -10.00
CA GLY A 78 -0.62 10.34 -10.27
C GLY A 78 -0.14 9.45 -9.13
N TRP A 79 0.15 10.01 -7.98
CA TRP A 79 0.34 9.23 -6.76
C TRP A 79 -0.94 9.27 -5.93
N GLY A 80 -1.49 8.11 -5.69
CA GLY A 80 -2.73 7.94 -4.94
C GLY A 80 -3.25 6.52 -5.06
N ILE A 81 -4.42 6.28 -4.47
CA ILE A 81 -5.10 4.99 -4.61
C ILE A 81 -5.86 4.98 -5.93
N THR A 82 -5.64 3.92 -6.71
CA THR A 82 -6.34 3.70 -7.97
C THR A 82 -7.81 3.36 -7.73
N CYS A 83 -8.67 3.80 -8.63
CA CYS A 83 -10.08 3.45 -8.66
C CYS A 83 -10.50 3.18 -10.10
N GLY A 84 -11.11 2.02 -10.34
CA GLY A 84 -11.65 1.68 -11.65
C GLY A 84 -11.07 0.42 -12.25
N ARG A 85 -11.15 0.33 -13.56
CA ARG A 85 -10.79 -0.88 -14.32
C ARG A 85 -9.75 -0.57 -15.39
N TRP A 86 -8.81 -1.48 -15.54
CA TRP A 86 -7.91 -1.55 -16.69
C TRP A 86 -8.30 -2.78 -17.51
N GLY A 87 -8.86 -2.58 -18.69
CA GLY A 87 -9.50 -3.66 -19.43
C GLY A 87 -10.59 -4.34 -18.61
N ASP A 88 -10.53 -5.65 -18.49
CA ASP A 88 -11.50 -6.45 -17.76
C ASP A 88 -11.22 -6.57 -16.26
N TYR A 89 -10.16 -5.95 -15.76
CA TYR A 89 -9.66 -6.13 -14.40
C TYR A 89 -9.94 -4.90 -13.53
N ASP A 90 -10.49 -5.14 -12.35
CA ASP A 90 -10.64 -4.12 -11.31
C ASP A 90 -9.31 -3.95 -10.58
N ILE A 91 -8.78 -2.72 -10.63
CA ILE A 91 -7.51 -2.35 -9.98
C ILE A 91 -7.74 -1.43 -8.78
N SER A 92 -8.99 -1.29 -8.32
CA SER A 92 -9.33 -0.40 -7.20
C SER A 92 -8.60 -0.81 -5.93
N GLY A 93 -8.07 0.16 -5.22
CA GLY A 93 -7.38 -0.04 -3.95
C GLY A 93 -5.85 -0.17 -4.06
N LEU A 94 -5.30 -0.36 -5.27
CA LEU A 94 -3.85 -0.41 -5.45
C LEU A 94 -3.25 1.00 -5.43
N GLN A 95 -2.02 1.11 -4.92
CA GLN A 95 -1.26 2.36 -5.01
C GLN A 95 -0.77 2.58 -6.44
N GLY A 96 -1.14 3.72 -7.02
CA GLY A 96 -0.70 4.11 -8.35
C GLY A 96 0.43 5.13 -8.35
N SER A 97 1.21 5.15 -9.44
CA SER A 97 2.23 6.15 -9.72
C SER A 97 2.17 6.60 -11.18
N VAL A 98 2.42 7.87 -11.41
CA VAL A 98 2.65 8.43 -12.76
C VAL A 98 4.12 8.72 -13.05
N ILE A 99 5.00 8.56 -12.07
CA ILE A 99 6.42 8.87 -12.26
C ILE A 99 7.03 8.00 -13.34
N ASP A 100 6.59 6.75 -13.43
CA ASP A 100 7.05 5.77 -14.39
C ASP A 100 6.24 5.80 -15.70
N GLY A 101 5.81 6.97 -16.13
CA GLY A 101 5.03 7.17 -17.35
C GLY A 101 3.52 7.08 -17.17
N GLY A 102 3.03 7.00 -15.93
CA GLY A 102 1.61 6.91 -15.61
C GLY A 102 1.05 5.49 -15.70
N GLY A 103 -0.12 5.30 -15.10
CA GLY A 103 -0.81 4.03 -15.18
C GLY A 103 -0.07 2.84 -14.59
N PHE A 104 0.75 3.04 -13.58
CA PHE A 104 1.42 1.96 -12.85
C PHE A 104 0.75 1.75 -11.49
N ALA A 105 0.44 0.50 -11.14
CA ALA A 105 -0.09 0.12 -9.85
C ALA A 105 0.82 -0.91 -9.19
N PHE A 106 1.30 -0.59 -8.00
CA PHE A 106 2.26 -1.40 -7.25
C PHE A 106 1.57 -2.38 -6.32
N LEU A 107 2.09 -3.59 -6.25
CA LEU A 107 1.67 -4.57 -5.26
C LEU A 107 2.23 -4.26 -3.87
N MET A 108 3.56 -4.27 -3.78
CA MET A 108 4.25 -4.14 -2.49
C MET A 108 3.76 -2.92 -1.72
N ASN A 109 3.78 -1.75 -2.35
CA ASN A 109 3.37 -0.52 -1.72
C ASN A 109 1.89 -0.55 -1.31
N SER A 110 1.02 -1.19 -2.10
CA SER A 110 -0.40 -1.34 -1.77
C SER A 110 -0.62 -2.18 -0.52
N ILE A 111 0.13 -3.25 -0.36
CA ILE A 111 0.07 -4.13 0.82
C ILE A 111 0.75 -3.46 2.02
N ASP A 112 1.93 -2.88 1.82
CA ASP A 112 2.70 -2.28 2.91
C ASP A 112 1.98 -1.09 3.55
N MET A 113 1.12 -0.38 2.80
CA MET A 113 0.26 0.66 3.35
C MET A 113 -0.75 0.14 4.38
N ALA A 114 -1.14 -1.13 4.32
CA ALA A 114 -2.01 -1.73 5.30
C ALA A 114 -1.36 -1.75 6.69
N MET A 115 -0.04 -1.91 6.75
CA MET A 115 0.72 -1.95 8.00
C MET A 115 0.51 -0.70 8.88
N PRO A 116 0.59 0.54 8.40
CA PRO A 116 0.29 1.72 9.20
C PRO A 116 -1.20 2.12 9.22
N LEU A 117 -1.94 1.94 8.10
CA LEU A 117 -3.28 2.51 7.99
C LEU A 117 -4.35 1.68 8.70
N VAL A 118 -4.21 0.35 8.79
CA VAL A 118 -5.16 -0.47 9.53
C VAL A 118 -5.10 -0.17 11.04
N PRO A 119 -3.95 -0.21 11.73
CA PRO A 119 -3.91 0.14 13.15
C PRO A 119 -4.23 1.62 13.43
N MET A 120 -4.09 2.51 12.44
CA MET A 120 -4.44 3.93 12.60
C MET A 120 -5.88 4.13 13.07
N VAL A 121 -6.82 3.28 12.64
CA VAL A 121 -8.24 3.41 13.01
C VAL A 121 -8.50 3.29 14.51
N LYS A 122 -7.61 2.67 15.27
CA LYS A 122 -7.68 2.63 16.74
C LYS A 122 -7.57 4.02 17.35
N TYR A 123 -6.80 4.87 16.72
CA TYR A 123 -6.49 6.24 17.17
C TYR A 123 -7.38 7.29 16.51
N GLN A 124 -7.97 6.93 15.37
CA GLN A 124 -8.81 7.79 14.53
C GLN A 124 -10.00 6.99 13.97
N PRO A 125 -10.96 6.57 14.83
CA PRO A 125 -12.03 5.64 14.45
C PRO A 125 -13.00 6.19 13.41
N GLN A 126 -13.05 7.50 13.21
CA GLN A 126 -13.88 8.12 12.17
C GLN A 126 -13.51 7.68 10.74
N TYR A 127 -12.29 7.17 10.53
CA TYR A 127 -11.84 6.68 9.22
C TYR A 127 -12.03 5.17 9.04
N ALA A 128 -12.60 4.47 10.02
CA ALA A 128 -12.75 3.01 9.98
C ALA A 128 -13.45 2.51 8.72
N THR A 129 -14.57 3.16 8.34
CA THR A 129 -15.32 2.81 7.12
C THR A 129 -14.48 3.01 5.85
N ALA A 130 -13.74 4.11 5.74
CA ALA A 130 -12.92 4.39 4.58
C ALA A 130 -11.76 3.38 4.45
N ILE A 131 -11.10 3.08 5.56
CA ILE A 131 -10.01 2.10 5.59
C ILE A 131 -10.54 0.69 5.34
N GLY A 132 -11.68 0.30 5.89
CA GLY A 132 -12.31 -1.00 5.64
C GLY A 132 -12.65 -1.18 4.17
N LYS A 133 -13.29 -0.19 3.54
CA LYS A 133 -13.60 -0.19 2.11
C LYS A 133 -12.35 -0.29 1.24
N TRP A 134 -11.31 0.50 1.57
CA TRP A 134 -10.05 0.43 0.86
C TRP A 134 -9.43 -0.97 0.97
N MET A 135 -9.36 -1.54 2.17
CA MET A 135 -8.77 -2.85 2.41
C MET A 135 -9.51 -3.98 1.67
N LEU A 136 -10.84 -3.91 1.58
CA LEU A 136 -11.62 -4.88 0.81
C LEU A 136 -11.25 -4.81 -0.68
N ASN A 137 -11.15 -3.62 -1.24
CA ASN A 137 -10.72 -3.41 -2.62
C ASN A 137 -9.27 -3.86 -2.84
N ASN A 138 -8.36 -3.46 -1.94
CA ASN A 138 -6.95 -3.83 -1.99
C ASN A 138 -6.76 -5.35 -1.97
N ALA A 139 -7.41 -6.05 -1.05
CA ALA A 139 -7.35 -7.50 -0.97
C ALA A 139 -7.87 -8.18 -2.26
N ASN A 140 -8.97 -7.65 -2.83
CA ASN A 140 -9.49 -8.15 -4.10
C ASN A 140 -8.50 -7.93 -5.26
N SER A 141 -7.92 -6.73 -5.37
CA SER A 141 -7.05 -6.38 -6.49
C SER A 141 -5.66 -7.00 -6.37
N CYS A 142 -5.16 -7.25 -5.16
CA CYS A 142 -3.87 -7.90 -4.94
C CYS A 142 -3.80 -9.32 -5.52
N ARG A 143 -4.93 -10.01 -5.69
CA ARG A 143 -4.96 -11.33 -6.38
C ARG A 143 -4.44 -11.27 -7.81
N LEU A 144 -4.55 -10.12 -8.49
CA LEU A 144 -4.08 -9.93 -9.87
C LEU A 144 -2.56 -10.07 -10.04
N PHE A 145 -1.84 -10.06 -8.94
CA PHE A 145 -0.39 -10.28 -8.95
C PHE A 145 -0.01 -11.76 -8.94
N PHE A 146 -0.98 -12.67 -8.77
CA PHE A 146 -0.78 -14.10 -9.02
C PHE A 146 -0.94 -14.38 -10.51
N PRO A 147 0.03 -15.05 -11.14
CA PRO A 147 0.03 -15.24 -12.60
C PRO A 147 -1.18 -15.98 -13.17
N ASP A 148 -1.79 -16.88 -12.39
CA ASP A 148 -3.01 -17.62 -12.78
C ASP A 148 -4.26 -16.72 -12.90
N GLN A 149 -4.20 -15.50 -12.36
CA GLN A 149 -5.30 -14.53 -12.43
C GLN A 149 -5.24 -13.64 -13.68
N ILE A 150 -4.12 -13.64 -14.38
CA ILE A 150 -3.90 -12.84 -15.58
C ILE A 150 -3.46 -13.75 -16.73
N PRO A 151 -4.08 -13.66 -17.92
CA PRO A 151 -3.69 -14.46 -19.08
C PRO A 151 -2.23 -14.23 -19.49
N ASP A 152 -1.60 -15.22 -20.12
CA ASP A 152 -0.23 -15.15 -20.62
C ASP A 152 0.07 -13.89 -21.44
N LYS A 153 -0.87 -13.47 -22.31
CA LYS A 153 -0.70 -12.27 -23.11
C LYS A 153 -0.53 -10.99 -22.29
N ASN A 154 -1.08 -10.97 -21.08
CA ASN A 154 -1.02 -9.84 -20.14
C ASN A 154 0.18 -9.93 -19.18
N GLN A 155 1.06 -10.88 -19.38
CA GLN A 155 2.28 -11.04 -18.60
C GLN A 155 3.48 -10.60 -19.43
N LEU A 156 4.41 -9.88 -18.83
CA LEU A 156 5.64 -9.49 -19.51
C LEU A 156 6.46 -10.72 -19.90
N LEU A 157 6.44 -11.76 -19.07
CA LEU A 157 7.09 -13.03 -19.29
C LEU A 157 6.05 -14.17 -19.39
N PRO A 158 5.36 -14.31 -20.53
CA PRO A 158 4.42 -15.40 -20.73
C PRO A 158 5.14 -16.75 -20.67
N GLY A 159 4.43 -17.80 -20.22
CA GLY A 159 4.99 -19.15 -20.09
C GLY A 159 5.73 -19.42 -18.78
N MET A 160 5.70 -18.50 -17.84
CA MET A 160 6.34 -18.68 -16.53
C MET A 160 5.38 -19.18 -15.42
N GLN A 161 4.14 -19.50 -15.76
CA GLN A 161 3.11 -19.90 -14.77
C GLN A 161 3.50 -21.14 -13.97
N ASP A 162 4.23 -22.09 -14.57
CA ASP A 162 4.70 -23.29 -13.86
C ASP A 162 5.58 -22.95 -12.66
N TYR A 163 6.26 -21.80 -12.70
CA TYR A 163 7.08 -21.31 -11.59
C TYR A 163 6.31 -20.43 -10.61
N THR A 164 5.29 -19.73 -11.07
CA THR A 164 4.71 -18.58 -10.38
C THR A 164 3.25 -18.74 -9.99
N ASN A 165 2.60 -19.83 -10.41
CA ASN A 165 1.16 -20.03 -10.19
C ASN A 165 0.72 -20.06 -8.71
N SER A 166 1.64 -20.27 -7.80
CA SER A 166 1.37 -20.31 -6.35
C SER A 166 2.04 -19.19 -5.56
N ILE A 167 2.71 -18.26 -6.25
CA ILE A 167 3.40 -17.14 -5.62
C ILE A 167 3.04 -15.81 -6.27
N ILE A 168 3.18 -14.72 -5.52
CA ILE A 168 3.12 -13.39 -6.09
C ILE A 168 4.45 -13.11 -6.80
N ALA A 169 4.38 -12.96 -8.12
CA ALA A 169 5.56 -12.89 -8.99
C ALA A 169 5.83 -11.47 -9.51
N TYR A 170 4.84 -10.60 -9.51
CA TYR A 170 4.93 -9.29 -10.15
C TYR A 170 5.02 -8.17 -9.13
N GLU A 171 5.83 -7.15 -9.43
CA GLU A 171 5.93 -5.92 -8.65
C GLU A 171 4.69 -5.05 -8.85
N GLY A 172 4.17 -5.02 -10.07
CA GLY A 172 3.08 -4.13 -10.40
C GLY A 172 2.30 -4.51 -11.66
N LEU A 173 1.25 -3.75 -11.87
CA LEU A 173 0.47 -3.75 -13.10
C LEU A 173 0.65 -2.41 -13.80
N LYS A 174 0.83 -2.44 -15.12
CA LYS A 174 0.89 -1.24 -15.93
C LYS A 174 -0.33 -1.18 -16.85
N TYR A 175 -0.88 0.04 -17.04
CA TYR A 175 -2.04 0.22 -17.89
C TYR A 175 -1.72 -0.19 -19.34
N GLU A 176 -0.64 0.35 -19.89
CA GLU A 176 -0.09 -0.05 -21.19
C GLU A 176 1.43 0.02 -21.14
N ASP A 177 2.12 -0.72 -22.01
CA ASP A 177 3.57 -0.69 -22.08
C ASP A 177 4.07 -0.36 -23.50
N ASP A 178 4.46 0.88 -23.71
CA ASP A 178 5.22 1.34 -24.87
C ASP A 178 6.70 1.58 -24.55
N TYR A 179 7.06 1.56 -23.27
CA TYR A 179 8.43 1.82 -22.80
C TYR A 179 9.29 0.56 -22.80
N TYR A 180 8.77 -0.54 -22.25
CA TYR A 180 9.51 -1.80 -22.13
C TYR A 180 9.40 -2.68 -23.36
N ASP A 181 8.19 -2.85 -23.88
CA ASP A 181 7.90 -3.69 -25.03
C ASP A 181 6.76 -3.10 -25.87
N LYS A 182 7.12 -2.47 -26.98
CA LYS A 182 6.13 -1.82 -27.87
C LYS A 182 5.10 -2.78 -28.45
N SER A 183 5.40 -4.08 -28.48
CA SER A 183 4.44 -5.10 -28.95
C SER A 183 3.29 -5.32 -27.95
N LYS A 184 3.45 -4.83 -26.72
CA LYS A 184 2.47 -4.99 -25.63
C LYS A 184 1.73 -3.71 -25.27
N LYS A 185 1.94 -2.62 -26.00
CA LYS A 185 1.36 -1.29 -25.69
C LYS A 185 -0.16 -1.26 -25.60
N ASP A 186 -0.85 -2.16 -26.28
CA ASP A 186 -2.30 -2.23 -26.32
C ASP A 186 -2.87 -3.31 -25.38
N ILE A 187 -2.03 -3.88 -24.49
CA ILE A 187 -2.42 -4.92 -23.55
C ILE A 187 -2.65 -4.30 -22.19
N HIS A 188 -3.87 -4.41 -21.68
CA HIS A 188 -4.32 -3.79 -20.42
C HIS A 188 -4.93 -4.81 -19.46
N PRO A 189 -4.45 -4.86 -18.19
CA PRO A 189 -3.15 -4.40 -17.72
C PRO A 189 -2.04 -5.35 -18.14
N LEU A 190 -0.80 -4.88 -18.14
CA LEU A 190 0.39 -5.71 -18.25
C LEU A 190 0.99 -5.96 -16.87
N ALA A 191 1.11 -7.22 -16.47
CA ALA A 191 1.79 -7.60 -15.25
C ALA A 191 3.30 -7.68 -15.51
N LEU A 192 4.09 -6.99 -14.71
CA LEU A 192 5.54 -6.95 -14.85
C LEU A 192 6.25 -7.00 -13.50
N GLY A 193 7.44 -7.58 -13.54
CA GLY A 193 8.34 -7.60 -12.40
C GLY A 193 9.23 -6.37 -12.37
N ASP A 194 10.23 -6.43 -11.54
CA ASP A 194 11.13 -5.34 -11.19
C ASP A 194 12.14 -5.05 -12.33
N GLY A 195 11.69 -4.34 -13.33
CA GLY A 195 12.56 -3.80 -14.37
C GLY A 195 13.12 -4.80 -15.41
N PRO A 196 12.31 -5.21 -16.38
CA PRO A 196 12.71 -6.23 -17.36
C PRO A 196 13.93 -5.86 -18.21
N LYS A 197 14.31 -4.60 -18.25
CA LYS A 197 15.43 -4.14 -19.09
C LYS A 197 16.65 -3.66 -18.35
N TRP A 198 16.66 -3.62 -17.03
CA TRP A 198 17.83 -3.06 -16.39
C TRP A 198 19.04 -3.99 -16.38
N ASN A 199 18.86 -5.22 -16.79
CA ASN A 199 20.02 -6.06 -17.07
C ASN A 199 19.69 -7.20 -18.05
N GLU A 200 20.05 -7.06 -19.32
CA GLU A 200 19.87 -8.08 -20.35
C GLU A 200 20.59 -9.41 -20.06
N LYS A 201 21.53 -9.40 -19.13
CA LYS A 201 22.29 -10.59 -18.71
C LYS A 201 21.64 -11.34 -17.56
N ASN A 202 20.63 -10.76 -16.92
CA ASN A 202 19.91 -11.43 -15.85
C ASN A 202 19.02 -12.54 -16.44
N PRO A 203 18.93 -13.69 -15.77
CA PRO A 203 17.98 -14.71 -16.19
C PRO A 203 16.54 -14.15 -16.05
N PRO A 204 15.59 -14.64 -16.86
CA PRO A 204 14.20 -14.18 -16.83
C PRO A 204 13.59 -14.19 -15.44
N GLU A 205 13.93 -15.14 -14.60
CA GLU A 205 13.45 -15.29 -13.24
C GLU A 205 13.81 -14.10 -12.33
N SER A 206 14.89 -13.39 -12.65
CA SER A 206 15.29 -12.18 -11.91
C SER A 206 14.34 -10.99 -12.11
N MET A 207 13.45 -11.08 -13.08
CA MET A 207 12.43 -10.08 -13.37
C MET A 207 11.19 -10.22 -12.48
N PHE A 208 11.08 -11.30 -11.72
CA PHE A 208 10.05 -11.44 -10.70
C PHE A 208 10.43 -10.64 -9.46
N SER A 209 9.44 -9.97 -8.89
CA SER A 209 9.68 -9.14 -7.71
C SER A 209 10.08 -9.97 -6.50
N VAL A 210 11.19 -9.61 -5.89
CA VAL A 210 11.60 -10.15 -4.59
C VAL A 210 10.89 -9.48 -3.41
N TYR A 211 10.16 -8.40 -3.66
CA TYR A 211 9.47 -7.63 -2.64
C TYR A 211 8.20 -8.30 -2.12
N SER A 212 7.63 -9.22 -2.88
CA SER A 212 6.33 -9.81 -2.61
C SER A 212 6.29 -10.64 -1.32
N THR A 213 7.38 -11.28 -0.95
CA THR A 213 7.39 -12.23 0.17
C THR A 213 7.10 -11.56 1.51
N SER A 214 7.72 -10.41 1.77
CA SER A 214 7.46 -9.65 3.01
C SER A 214 6.04 -9.04 3.02
N ALA A 215 5.61 -8.51 1.87
CA ALA A 215 4.28 -7.94 1.73
C ALA A 215 3.17 -8.98 1.98
N VAL A 216 3.31 -10.20 1.46
CA VAL A 216 2.35 -11.30 1.73
C VAL A 216 2.26 -11.60 3.21
N GLY A 217 3.39 -11.62 3.92
CA GLY A 217 3.41 -11.83 5.37
C GLY A 217 2.69 -10.73 6.14
N ILE A 218 2.84 -9.48 5.73
CA ILE A 218 2.12 -8.33 6.33
C ILE A 218 0.61 -8.48 6.10
N LEU A 219 0.20 -8.74 4.86
CA LEU A 219 -1.22 -8.89 4.53
C LEU A 219 -1.84 -10.07 5.29
N GLY A 220 -1.16 -11.21 5.31
CA GLY A 220 -1.62 -12.41 6.03
C GLY A 220 -1.69 -12.24 7.55
N ALA A 221 -0.91 -11.32 8.13
CA ALA A 221 -1.00 -10.99 9.55
C ALA A 221 -2.20 -10.09 9.88
N ILE A 222 -2.62 -9.26 8.93
CA ILE A 222 -3.69 -8.26 9.12
C ILE A 222 -5.05 -8.82 8.73
N VAL A 223 -5.13 -9.49 7.57
CA VAL A 223 -6.40 -9.90 6.94
C VAL A 223 -6.78 -11.31 7.37
N ASP A 224 -8.01 -11.47 7.79
CA ASP A 224 -8.58 -12.75 8.14
C ASP A 224 -10.04 -12.85 7.66
N THR A 225 -10.51 -14.05 7.47
CA THR A 225 -11.91 -14.33 7.14
C THR A 225 -12.76 -14.40 8.41
N THR A 226 -14.05 -14.22 8.25
CA THR A 226 -15.03 -14.45 9.32
C THR A 226 -15.91 -15.65 8.96
N ASP A 227 -16.71 -16.12 9.91
CA ASP A 227 -17.75 -17.11 9.70
C ASP A 227 -19.00 -16.54 9.00
N VAL A 228 -18.99 -15.24 8.71
CA VAL A 228 -20.04 -14.54 7.96
C VAL A 228 -19.52 -14.23 6.56
N GLU A 229 -20.19 -14.80 5.56
CA GLU A 229 -19.84 -14.58 4.16
C GLU A 229 -19.87 -13.08 3.80
N GLY A 230 -18.85 -12.63 3.07
CA GLY A 230 -18.72 -11.25 2.63
C GLY A 230 -18.16 -10.28 3.67
N ILE A 231 -17.88 -10.73 4.90
CA ILE A 231 -17.25 -9.88 5.91
C ILE A 231 -15.76 -10.19 6.04
N LEU A 232 -14.94 -9.18 5.78
CA LEU A 232 -13.51 -9.20 6.02
C LEU A 232 -13.20 -8.70 7.45
N ARG A 233 -12.30 -9.39 8.15
CA ARG A 233 -11.79 -8.99 9.46
C ARG A 233 -10.35 -8.56 9.34
N LEU A 234 -10.03 -7.39 9.90
CA LEU A 234 -8.69 -6.81 9.91
C LEU A 234 -8.20 -6.72 11.35
N ASP A 235 -7.08 -7.34 11.67
CA ASP A 235 -6.45 -7.24 13.00
C ASP A 235 -5.69 -5.91 13.13
N CYS A 236 -6.28 -4.99 13.87
CA CYS A 236 -5.69 -3.67 14.14
C CYS A 236 -4.50 -3.72 15.10
N ASN A 237 -4.22 -4.85 15.74
CA ASN A 237 -3.07 -5.02 16.62
C ASN A 237 -1.87 -5.69 15.94
N ALA A 238 -2.07 -6.34 14.79
CA ALA A 238 -1.04 -7.12 14.12
C ALA A 238 0.24 -6.30 13.87
N THR A 239 0.08 -5.06 13.43
CA THR A 239 1.17 -4.15 13.06
C THR A 239 1.27 -2.90 13.94
N ASP A 240 0.45 -2.81 15.00
CA ASP A 240 0.48 -1.71 15.97
C ASP A 240 1.58 -1.93 17.02
N PHE A 241 2.82 -1.67 16.62
CA PHE A 241 4.00 -1.95 17.43
C PHE A 241 4.10 -1.03 18.65
N TYR A 242 4.53 -1.62 19.79
CA TYR A 242 4.73 -0.91 21.05
C TYR A 242 3.48 -0.23 21.61
N SER A 243 2.30 -0.65 21.18
CA SER A 243 1.04 -0.25 21.79
C SER A 243 0.70 -1.13 22.99
N ASP A 244 -0.22 -0.66 23.84
CA ASP A 244 -0.86 -1.52 24.81
C ASP A 244 -1.82 -2.49 24.10
N LYS A 245 -1.47 -3.78 24.11
CA LYS A 245 -2.26 -4.85 23.49
C LYS A 245 -3.18 -5.57 24.48
N LYS A 246 -3.66 -4.86 25.48
CA LYS A 246 -4.53 -5.41 26.50
C LYS A 246 -5.82 -6.02 25.94
N TYR A 247 -6.31 -5.47 24.85
CA TYR A 247 -7.50 -5.94 24.15
C TYR A 247 -7.18 -6.24 22.69
N GLN A 248 -7.88 -7.24 22.12
CA GLN A 248 -7.88 -7.47 20.68
C GLN A 248 -8.85 -6.48 20.02
N GLU A 249 -8.41 -5.83 18.97
CA GLU A 249 -9.19 -4.83 18.24
C GLU A 249 -9.21 -5.20 16.77
N TYR A 250 -10.42 -5.29 16.24
CA TYR A 250 -10.64 -5.68 14.85
C TYR A 250 -11.49 -4.63 14.13
N LEU A 251 -11.17 -4.39 12.86
CA LEU A 251 -12.04 -3.70 11.93
C LEU A 251 -12.72 -4.75 11.06
N CYS A 252 -14.06 -4.84 11.13
CA CYS A 252 -14.86 -5.69 10.27
C CYS A 252 -15.55 -4.86 9.21
N TYR A 253 -15.49 -5.28 7.95
CA TYR A 253 -16.06 -4.55 6.83
C TYR A 253 -16.69 -5.50 5.81
N ASN A 254 -17.84 -5.07 5.26
CA ASN A 254 -18.61 -5.74 4.22
C ASN A 254 -18.75 -4.82 3.00
#